data_39e1cc121df235204f7193e3742908fb
#
_entry.id   39e1cc121df235204f7193e3742908fb
#
_cell.length_a   1.000
_cell.length_b   1.000
_cell.length_c   1.000
_cell.angle_alpha   90.00
_cell.angle_beta   90.00
_cell.angle_gamma   90.00
#
_symmetry.space_group_name_H-M   'P 1'
#
loop_
_entity.id
_entity.type
_entity.pdbx_description
1 polymer ?
#
loop_
_entity_poly.entity_id
_entity_poly.type
_entity_poly.pdbx_seq_one_letter_code
_entity_poly.pdbx_strand_id
1 'polypeptide(L)'
;PITSAIVFGGLEPMDQFQELSEFIVLMRDNFNCDDDIVIYTGYYPEEVAEEINALSKYKNIVVKFGRYIPNKPSSYDDVLGIELASDNQFAERIS
;
A
#
# COMPACT_ATOMS: atom_id res chain seq x y z
N PRO A 1 -7.94 8.78 9.33
CA PRO A 1 -8.04 8.25 7.97
C PRO A 1 -7.29 9.10 6.96
N ILE A 2 -7.02 8.52 5.81
CA ILE A 2 -6.37 9.19 4.71
C ILE A 2 -7.40 10.05 3.99
N THR A 3 -7.10 11.33 3.78
CA THR A 3 -8.03 12.26 3.13
C THR A 3 -7.64 12.57 1.69
N SER A 4 -6.38 12.33 1.31
CA SER A 4 -5.87 12.54 -0.04
C SER A 4 -4.78 11.53 -0.31
N ALA A 5 -4.93 10.74 -1.36
CA ALA A 5 -4.00 9.65 -1.62
C ALA A 5 -3.94 9.28 -3.10
N ILE A 6 -2.79 8.75 -3.49
CA ILE A 6 -2.58 8.08 -4.77
C ILE A 6 -2.61 6.59 -4.49
N VAL A 7 -3.43 5.84 -5.21
CA VAL A 7 -3.63 4.41 -4.94
C VAL A 7 -3.07 3.57 -6.09
N PHE A 8 -2.24 2.59 -5.74
CA PHE A 8 -1.76 1.55 -6.65
C PHE A 8 -2.51 0.26 -6.39
N GLY A 9 -3.14 -0.27 -7.42
CA GLY A 9 -3.86 -1.53 -7.35
C GLY A 9 -3.85 -2.22 -8.72
N GLY A 10 -4.76 -3.17 -8.94
CA GLY A 10 -4.86 -3.89 -10.20
C GLY A 10 -3.83 -5.01 -10.29
N LEU A 11 -2.89 -4.91 -11.21
CA LEU A 11 -1.76 -5.85 -11.28
C LEU A 11 -0.92 -5.70 -10.01
N GLU A 12 -0.34 -6.82 -9.55
CA GLU A 12 0.37 -6.85 -8.28
C GLU A 12 1.54 -5.87 -8.25
N PRO A 13 1.46 -4.73 -7.51
CA PRO A 13 2.54 -3.72 -7.54
C PRO A 13 3.88 -4.24 -7.04
N MET A 14 3.88 -5.19 -6.09
CA MET A 14 5.13 -5.74 -5.56
C MET A 14 5.87 -6.60 -6.58
N ASP A 15 5.16 -7.15 -7.58
CA ASP A 15 5.78 -7.87 -8.69
C ASP A 15 6.36 -6.92 -9.74
N GLN A 16 6.01 -5.65 -9.67
CA GLN A 16 6.48 -4.58 -10.56
C GLN A 16 7.19 -3.52 -9.74
N PHE A 17 8.05 -3.95 -8.83
CA PHE A 17 8.61 -3.07 -7.80
C PHE A 17 9.50 -1.97 -8.39
N GLN A 18 10.19 -2.24 -9.48
CA GLN A 18 11.03 -1.22 -10.11
C GLN A 18 10.17 -0.06 -10.61
N GLU A 19 9.09 -0.36 -11.31
CA GLU A 19 8.17 0.66 -11.83
C GLU A 19 7.49 1.42 -10.68
N LEU A 20 7.11 0.72 -9.64
CA LEU A 20 6.53 1.34 -8.45
C LEU A 20 7.51 2.32 -7.81
N SER A 21 8.76 1.90 -7.62
CA SER A 21 9.79 2.74 -7.02
C SER A 21 10.08 3.98 -7.87
N GLU A 22 10.16 3.82 -9.18
CA GLU A 22 10.38 4.94 -10.10
C GLU A 22 9.25 5.96 -10.02
N PHE A 23 8.01 5.49 -9.93
CA PHE A 23 6.87 6.38 -9.78
C PHE A 23 6.93 7.16 -8.47
N ILE A 24 7.27 6.48 -7.36
CA ILE A 24 7.38 7.15 -6.06
C ILE A 24 8.45 8.24 -6.09
N VAL A 25 9.61 7.94 -6.68
CA VAL A 25 10.67 8.94 -6.84
C VAL A 25 10.17 10.12 -7.64
N LEU A 26 9.49 9.87 -8.76
CA LEU A 26 8.92 10.92 -9.60
C LEU A 26 7.98 11.82 -8.80
N MET A 27 7.08 11.24 -8.03
CA MET A 27 6.11 12.00 -7.25
C MET A 27 6.77 12.81 -6.14
N ARG A 28 7.74 12.23 -5.43
CA ARG A 28 8.38 12.89 -4.29
C ARG A 28 9.40 13.93 -4.72
N ASP A 29 10.22 13.62 -5.71
CA ASP A 29 11.37 14.46 -6.07
C ASP A 29 11.06 15.43 -7.19
N ASN A 30 10.33 14.99 -8.23
CA ASN A 30 10.08 15.83 -9.40
C ASN A 30 8.83 16.69 -9.27
N PHE A 31 7.76 16.15 -8.69
CA PHE A 31 6.51 16.88 -8.53
C PHE A 31 6.31 17.45 -7.13
N ASN A 32 7.21 17.16 -6.20
CA ASN A 32 7.10 17.60 -4.80
C ASN A 32 5.73 17.26 -4.19
N CYS A 33 5.17 16.13 -4.59
CA CYS A 33 3.87 15.68 -4.09
C CYS A 33 4.09 14.85 -2.83
N ASP A 34 3.49 15.27 -1.72
CA ASP A 34 3.62 14.61 -0.42
C ASP A 34 2.34 13.87 -0.01
N ASP A 35 1.36 13.77 -0.89
CA ASP A 35 0.14 13.01 -0.63
C ASP A 35 0.47 11.55 -0.29
N ASP A 36 -0.35 10.93 0.54
CA ASP A 36 -0.19 9.52 0.86
C ASP A 36 -0.20 8.68 -0.42
N ILE A 37 0.71 7.71 -0.48
CA ILE A 37 0.71 6.70 -1.54
C ILE A 37 0.29 5.39 -0.90
N VAL A 38 -0.84 4.87 -1.36
CA VAL A 38 -1.41 3.62 -0.86
C VAL A 38 -1.14 2.52 -1.88
N ILE A 39 -0.48 1.47 -1.45
CA ILE A 39 -0.10 0.35 -2.31
C ILE A 39 -0.92 -0.87 -1.87
N TYR A 40 -1.75 -1.38 -2.77
CA TYR A 40 -2.55 -2.57 -2.54
C TYR A 40 -1.76 -3.79 -3.00
N THR A 41 -1.43 -4.68 -2.07
CA THR A 41 -0.76 -5.93 -2.40
C THR A 41 -1.55 -7.12 -1.87
N GLY A 42 -1.49 -8.23 -2.59
CA GLY A 42 -2.01 -9.51 -2.11
C GLY A 42 -1.05 -10.24 -1.19
N TYR A 43 0.18 -9.77 -1.09
CA TYR A 43 1.18 -10.37 -0.21
C TYR A 43 0.97 -9.94 1.25
N TYR A 44 1.57 -10.69 2.16
CA TYR A 44 1.66 -10.33 3.57
C TYR A 44 3.05 -9.73 3.84
N PRO A 45 3.22 -8.99 4.96
CA PRO A 45 4.49 -8.28 5.21
C PRO A 45 5.73 -9.16 5.15
N GLU A 46 5.65 -10.38 5.67
CA GLU A 46 6.79 -11.31 5.68
C GLU A 46 7.18 -11.80 4.30
N GLU A 47 6.28 -11.71 3.33
CA GLU A 47 6.56 -12.11 1.95
C GLU A 47 7.29 -11.02 1.15
N VAL A 48 7.18 -9.77 1.58
CA VAL A 48 7.70 -8.60 0.86
C VAL A 48 8.54 -7.71 1.78
N ALA A 49 9.26 -8.30 2.72
CA ALA A 49 10.01 -7.55 3.73
C ALA A 49 11.07 -6.62 3.11
N GLU A 50 11.75 -7.06 2.07
CA GLU A 50 12.76 -6.24 1.39
C GLU A 50 12.15 -5.03 0.70
N GLU A 51 11.01 -5.23 0.04
CA GLU A 51 10.28 -4.16 -0.62
C GLU A 51 9.78 -3.14 0.40
N ILE A 52 9.24 -3.60 1.52
CA ILE A 52 8.78 -2.72 2.60
C ILE A 52 9.94 -1.88 3.12
N ASN A 53 11.10 -2.50 3.35
CA ASN A 53 12.29 -1.79 3.81
C ASN A 53 12.71 -0.70 2.83
N ALA A 54 12.68 -0.99 1.54
CA ALA A 54 13.00 0.00 0.51
C ALA A 54 11.99 1.14 0.49
N LEU A 55 10.70 0.83 0.62
CA LEU A 55 9.64 1.83 0.63
C LEU A 55 9.70 2.75 1.84
N SER A 56 10.22 2.27 2.97
CA SER A 56 10.30 3.05 4.20
C SER A 56 11.22 4.27 4.09
N LYS A 57 12.01 4.37 3.03
CA LYS A 57 12.86 5.53 2.76
C LYS A 57 12.08 6.73 2.26
N TYR A 58 10.88 6.51 1.75
CA TYR A 58 10.03 7.59 1.25
C TYR A 58 8.96 7.90 2.29
N LYS A 59 8.51 9.16 2.35
CA LYS A 59 7.49 9.55 3.32
C LYS A 59 6.09 9.24 2.82
N ASN A 60 5.17 9.07 3.75
CA ASN A 60 3.74 8.92 3.51
C ASN A 60 3.39 7.70 2.64
N ILE A 61 4.00 6.56 2.96
CA ILE A 61 3.72 5.29 2.30
C ILE A 61 2.83 4.44 3.20
N VAL A 62 1.74 3.96 2.64
CA VAL A 62 0.80 3.03 3.28
C VAL A 62 0.69 1.80 2.41
N VAL A 63 0.73 0.61 3.00
CA VAL A 63 0.57 -0.64 2.26
C VAL A 63 -0.65 -1.39 2.82
N LYS A 64 -1.57 -1.77 1.95
CA LYS A 64 -2.69 -2.64 2.30
C LYS A 64 -2.29 -4.06 1.90
N PHE A 65 -2.21 -4.93 2.89
CA PHE A 65 -1.75 -6.30 2.77
C PHE A 65 -2.90 -7.29 2.68
N GLY A 66 -2.61 -8.43 2.07
CA GLY A 66 -3.50 -9.59 2.09
C GLY A 66 -4.39 -9.68 0.88
N ARG A 67 -4.53 -10.91 0.36
CA ARG A 67 -5.40 -11.18 -0.78
C ARG A 67 -6.84 -11.36 -0.32
N TYR A 68 -7.78 -11.02 -1.21
CA TYR A 68 -9.18 -11.24 -0.93
C TYR A 68 -9.46 -12.74 -0.81
N ILE A 69 -10.12 -13.14 0.26
CA ILE A 69 -10.55 -14.52 0.48
C ILE A 69 -12.08 -14.53 0.49
N PRO A 70 -12.73 -15.23 -0.47
CA PRO A 70 -14.19 -15.34 -0.48
C PRO A 70 -14.72 -15.99 0.80
N ASN A 71 -15.92 -15.61 1.19
CA ASN A 71 -16.62 -16.15 2.36
C ASN A 71 -16.03 -15.77 3.72
N LYS A 72 -15.05 -14.87 3.76
CA LYS A 72 -14.63 -14.26 5.01
C LYS A 72 -15.43 -12.97 5.25
N PRO A 73 -15.72 -12.63 6.52
CA PRO A 73 -16.40 -11.36 6.80
C PRO A 73 -15.51 -10.17 6.47
N SER A 74 -16.14 -9.06 6.14
CA SER A 74 -15.44 -7.80 5.98
C SER A 74 -14.95 -7.28 7.33
N SER A 75 -13.98 -6.37 7.31
CA SER A 75 -13.43 -5.76 8.52
C SER A 75 -13.09 -4.30 8.26
N TYR A 76 -13.41 -3.44 9.20
CA TYR A 76 -13.06 -2.02 9.09
C TYR A 76 -11.57 -1.82 9.33
N ASP A 77 -10.92 -1.04 8.46
CA ASP A 77 -9.51 -0.71 8.60
C ASP A 77 -9.35 0.75 9.00
N ASP A 78 -8.75 0.99 10.16
CA ASP A 78 -8.61 2.34 10.71
C ASP A 78 -7.60 3.19 9.93
N VAL A 79 -6.57 2.57 9.36
CA VAL A 79 -5.55 3.31 8.61
C VAL A 79 -6.13 3.90 7.34
N LEU A 80 -6.88 3.10 6.58
CA LEU A 80 -7.54 3.56 5.36
C LEU A 80 -8.88 4.24 5.61
N GLY A 81 -9.52 3.97 6.74
CA GLY A 81 -10.83 4.51 7.06
C GLY A 81 -11.95 3.91 6.22
N ILE A 82 -11.78 2.69 5.76
CA ILE A 82 -12.77 1.97 4.94
C ILE A 82 -12.91 0.52 5.40
N GLU A 83 -13.99 -0.11 4.97
CA GLU A 83 -14.19 -1.53 5.21
C GLU A 83 -13.50 -2.34 4.12
N LEU A 84 -12.68 -3.31 4.54
CA LEU A 84 -11.99 -4.21 3.61
C LEU A 84 -12.81 -5.48 3.41
N ALA A 85 -12.69 -6.08 2.22
CA ALA A 85 -13.58 -7.15 1.77
C ALA A 85 -13.43 -8.45 2.54
N SER A 86 -12.27 -8.71 3.13
CA SER A 86 -12.05 -9.89 3.97
C SER A 86 -11.18 -9.51 5.17
N ASP A 87 -11.42 -10.17 6.31
CA ASP A 87 -10.82 -9.78 7.58
C ASP A 87 -9.34 -10.15 7.74
N ASN A 88 -8.78 -10.90 6.78
CA ASN A 88 -7.34 -11.14 6.71
C ASN A 88 -6.58 -9.95 6.12
N GLN A 89 -7.29 -9.01 5.50
CA GLN A 89 -6.68 -7.83 4.91
C GLN A 89 -6.52 -6.72 5.95
N PHE A 90 -5.43 -5.98 5.85
CA PHE A 90 -5.19 -4.86 6.75
C PHE A 90 -4.19 -3.89 6.11
N ALA A 91 -4.17 -2.65 6.59
CA ALA A 91 -3.23 -1.65 6.11
C ALA A 91 -2.29 -1.21 7.23
N GLU A 92 -1.05 -0.88 6.85
CA GLU A 92 -0.07 -0.31 7.77
C GLU A 92 0.58 0.89 7.13
N ARG A 93 0.80 1.93 7.92
CA ARG A 93 1.61 3.05 7.49
C ARG A 93 3.08 2.67 7.67
N ILE A 94 3.80 2.62 6.54
CA ILE A 94 5.21 2.22 6.51
C ILE A 94 6.12 3.41 6.86
N SER A 95 5.71 4.59 6.46
CA SER A 95 6.52 5.77 6.74
C SER A 95 5.73 7.07 6.76
#